data_4c5bde0273ea7fcbe5bc2398e802cbb9
#
_entry.id   4c5bde0273ea7fcbe5bc2398e802cbb9
#
_cell.length_a   1.000
_cell.length_b   1.000
_cell.length_c   1.000
_cell.angle_alpha   90.00
_cell.angle_beta   90.00
_cell.angle_gamma   90.00
#
_symmetry.space_group_name_H-M   'P 1'
#
loop_
_entity.id
_entity.type
_entity.pdbx_description
1 polymer ?
#
loop_
_entity_poly.entity_id
_entity_poly.type
_entity_poly.pdbx_seq_one_letter_code
_entity_poly.pdbx_strand_id
1 'polypeptide(L)'
;MVNKLDNLQKSLAYQFSNPDLAQLALTHCSANAEHNERLEFLGDSLLGFIVAETLFTLNPQATEGELSRMRSALVNKNALAAAARSLGIGEYLQLGTGEANSGGSDRDSILADTVEALIAAIYLDGGIDACTTFVIKISESKLAIDTATTERKDAKTRLQEFLQAQGKNL
;
A
#
# COMPACT_ATOMS: atom_id res chain seq x y z
N MET A 1 -27.17 13.96 -6.00
CA MET A 1 -25.95 14.21 -5.18
C MET A 1 -25.18 12.90 -5.21
N VAL A 2 -23.97 12.91 -5.76
CA VAL A 2 -23.09 11.72 -5.74
C VAL A 2 -22.72 11.48 -4.28
N ASN A 3 -22.98 10.27 -3.77
CA ASN A 3 -22.66 9.94 -2.40
C ASN A 3 -21.12 9.98 -2.22
N LYS A 4 -20.64 10.50 -1.09
CA LYS A 4 -19.21 10.58 -0.76
C LYS A 4 -18.54 9.20 -0.91
N LEU A 5 -19.24 8.14 -0.50
CA LEU A 5 -18.79 6.75 -0.64
C LEU A 5 -18.64 6.31 -2.10
N ASP A 6 -19.52 6.76 -3.01
CA ASP A 6 -19.43 6.40 -4.44
C ASP A 6 -18.14 6.95 -5.09
N ASN A 7 -17.69 8.14 -4.65
CA ASN A 7 -16.44 8.71 -5.15
C ASN A 7 -15.22 7.93 -4.62
N LEU A 8 -15.24 7.57 -3.35
CA LEU A 8 -14.20 6.71 -2.78
C LEU A 8 -14.12 5.37 -3.52
N GLN A 9 -15.23 4.68 -3.72
CA GLN A 9 -15.29 3.40 -4.43
C GLN A 9 -14.71 3.49 -5.86
N LYS A 10 -14.93 4.60 -6.55
CA LYS A 10 -14.29 4.87 -7.86
C LYS A 10 -12.78 5.02 -7.73
N SER A 11 -12.28 5.73 -6.71
CA SER A 11 -10.84 5.89 -6.48
C SER A 11 -10.19 4.55 -6.13
N LEU A 12 -10.86 3.73 -5.31
CA LEU A 12 -10.40 2.38 -4.97
C LEU A 12 -10.45 1.42 -6.18
N ALA A 13 -11.29 1.70 -7.20
CA ALA A 13 -11.72 0.79 -8.26
C ALA A 13 -12.36 -0.49 -7.69
N TYR A 14 -13.07 -0.35 -6.56
CA TYR A 14 -13.78 -1.43 -5.89
C TYR A 14 -15.12 -0.94 -5.38
N GLN A 15 -16.17 -1.72 -5.60
CA GLN A 15 -17.52 -1.43 -5.12
C GLN A 15 -17.89 -2.42 -4.02
N PHE A 16 -18.11 -1.91 -2.82
CA PHE A 16 -18.48 -2.73 -1.68
C PHE A 16 -19.93 -3.23 -1.81
N SER A 17 -20.09 -4.53 -1.62
CA SER A 17 -21.40 -5.17 -1.42
C SER A 17 -21.97 -4.83 -0.03
N ASN A 18 -21.09 -4.75 0.97
CA ASN A 18 -21.40 -4.27 2.31
C ASN A 18 -20.71 -2.92 2.59
N PRO A 19 -21.39 -1.78 2.45
CA PRO A 19 -20.81 -0.46 2.68
C PRO A 19 -20.35 -0.22 4.13
N ASP A 20 -20.83 -0.96 5.10
CA ASP A 20 -20.44 -0.82 6.52
C ASP A 20 -18.95 -1.18 6.72
N LEU A 21 -18.42 -2.11 5.91
CA LEU A 21 -17.00 -2.45 5.94
C LEU A 21 -16.11 -1.27 5.52
N ALA A 22 -16.50 -0.55 4.46
CA ALA A 22 -15.79 0.65 4.05
C ALA A 22 -15.88 1.75 5.12
N GLN A 23 -17.06 1.94 5.70
CA GLN A 23 -17.30 2.89 6.78
C GLN A 23 -16.42 2.59 8.00
N LEU A 24 -16.37 1.32 8.42
CA LEU A 24 -15.53 0.87 9.54
C LEU A 24 -14.05 1.10 9.25
N ALA A 25 -13.58 0.77 8.04
CA ALA A 25 -12.18 0.99 7.63
C ALA A 25 -11.77 2.47 7.66
N LEU A 26 -12.70 3.38 7.41
CA LEU A 26 -12.48 4.83 7.42
C LEU A 26 -12.63 5.48 8.81
N THR A 27 -13.05 4.72 9.83
CA THR A 27 -13.31 5.24 11.17
C THR A 27 -12.09 5.06 12.06
N HIS A 28 -11.45 6.17 12.44
CA HIS A 28 -10.33 6.18 13.36
C HIS A 28 -10.81 6.05 14.82
N CYS A 29 -9.98 5.49 15.69
CA CYS A 29 -10.31 5.28 17.12
C CYS A 29 -10.65 6.57 17.90
N SER A 30 -10.22 7.73 17.42
CA SER A 30 -10.63 9.01 18.01
C SER A 30 -12.09 9.40 17.74
N ALA A 31 -12.72 8.80 16.74
CA ALA A 31 -14.08 9.15 16.33
C ALA A 31 -15.16 8.27 16.97
N ASN A 32 -14.90 6.98 17.13
CA ASN A 32 -15.90 6.02 17.61
C ASN A 32 -15.23 4.86 18.36
N ALA A 33 -15.99 4.18 19.22
CA ALA A 33 -15.59 2.93 19.86
C ALA A 33 -15.50 1.75 18.88
N GLU A 34 -16.31 1.75 17.83
CA GLU A 34 -16.16 0.86 16.69
C GLU A 34 -15.29 1.55 15.65
N HIS A 35 -14.06 1.09 15.46
CA HIS A 35 -13.02 1.72 14.67
C HIS A 35 -12.17 0.70 13.90
N ASN A 36 -11.24 1.18 13.10
CA ASN A 36 -10.52 0.42 12.08
C ASN A 36 -9.36 -0.46 12.59
N GLU A 37 -8.88 -0.35 13.82
CA GLU A 37 -7.66 -1.05 14.29
C GLU A 37 -7.68 -2.57 14.07
N ARG A 38 -8.84 -3.22 14.20
CA ARG A 38 -8.93 -4.67 13.92
C ARG A 38 -8.82 -5.00 12.43
N LEU A 39 -9.33 -4.12 11.57
CA LEU A 39 -9.16 -4.24 10.12
C LEU A 39 -7.72 -3.94 9.71
N GLU A 40 -7.09 -2.93 10.29
CA GLU A 40 -5.66 -2.61 10.12
C GLU A 40 -4.79 -3.85 10.41
N PHE A 41 -4.96 -4.48 11.58
CA PHE A 41 -4.23 -5.70 11.95
C PHE A 41 -4.36 -6.82 10.90
N LEU A 42 -5.57 -7.06 10.39
CA LEU A 42 -5.79 -8.06 9.35
C LEU A 42 -5.18 -7.62 8.01
N GLY A 43 -5.32 -6.34 7.69
CA GLY A 43 -4.85 -5.75 6.43
C GLY A 43 -3.34 -5.74 6.29
N ASP A 44 -2.59 -5.44 7.36
CA ASP A 44 -1.13 -5.54 7.39
C ASP A 44 -0.65 -6.96 7.01
N SER A 45 -1.28 -7.97 7.61
CA SER A 45 -0.96 -9.38 7.33
C SER A 45 -1.26 -9.76 5.87
N LEU A 46 -2.40 -9.32 5.33
CA LEU A 46 -2.79 -9.56 3.93
C LEU A 46 -1.86 -8.82 2.96
N LEU A 47 -1.54 -7.57 3.23
CA LEU A 47 -0.60 -6.76 2.46
C LEU A 47 0.77 -7.44 2.39
N GLY A 48 1.30 -7.85 3.56
CA GLY A 48 2.59 -8.54 3.65
C GLY A 48 2.62 -9.84 2.84
N PHE A 49 1.56 -10.63 2.90
CA PHE A 49 1.42 -11.88 2.16
C PHE A 49 1.34 -11.64 0.64
N ILE A 50 0.41 -10.79 0.19
CA ILE A 50 0.16 -10.53 -1.24
C ILE A 50 1.41 -9.93 -1.91
N VAL A 51 2.07 -8.98 -1.25
CA VAL A 51 3.31 -8.38 -1.78
C VAL A 51 4.43 -9.41 -1.84
N ALA A 52 4.58 -10.26 -0.82
CA ALA A 52 5.60 -11.31 -0.81
C ALA A 52 5.38 -12.33 -1.94
N GLU A 53 4.14 -12.81 -2.13
CA GLU A 53 3.77 -13.73 -3.21
C GLU A 53 4.02 -13.12 -4.59
N THR A 54 3.60 -11.87 -4.77
CA THR A 54 3.81 -11.13 -6.03
C THR A 54 5.29 -10.99 -6.35
N LEU A 55 6.10 -10.55 -5.38
CA LEU A 55 7.54 -10.40 -5.57
C LEU A 55 8.24 -11.72 -5.85
N PHE A 56 7.87 -12.79 -5.13
CA PHE A 56 8.40 -14.14 -5.34
C PHE A 56 8.14 -14.64 -6.76
N THR A 57 6.93 -14.41 -7.26
CA THR A 57 6.52 -14.84 -8.61
C THR A 57 7.21 -14.01 -9.70
N LEU A 58 7.31 -12.70 -9.51
CA LEU A 58 7.90 -11.80 -10.52
C LEU A 58 9.43 -11.84 -10.57
N ASN A 59 10.08 -12.28 -9.48
CA ASN A 59 11.54 -12.28 -9.36
C ASN A 59 12.10 -13.68 -9.03
N PRO A 60 11.99 -14.68 -9.93
CA PRO A 60 12.33 -16.07 -9.64
C PRO A 60 13.83 -16.31 -9.36
N GLN A 61 14.70 -15.34 -9.67
CA GLN A 61 16.14 -15.44 -9.44
C GLN A 61 16.60 -14.59 -8.22
N ALA A 62 15.69 -13.82 -7.60
CA ALA A 62 16.04 -12.98 -6.47
C ALA A 62 16.28 -13.82 -5.21
N THR A 63 17.28 -13.41 -4.44
CA THR A 63 17.57 -14.00 -3.13
C THR A 63 16.52 -13.57 -2.10
N GLU A 64 16.43 -14.32 -1.00
CA GLU A 64 15.55 -13.94 0.14
C GLU A 64 15.81 -12.49 0.61
N GLY A 65 17.07 -12.09 0.76
CA GLY A 65 17.44 -10.76 1.21
C GLY A 65 17.02 -9.65 0.23
N GLU A 66 16.99 -9.92 -1.09
CA GLU A 66 16.49 -8.99 -2.10
C GLU A 66 14.97 -8.89 -2.01
N LEU A 67 14.26 -10.02 -1.94
CA LEU A 67 12.80 -10.06 -1.79
C LEU A 67 12.34 -9.34 -0.51
N SER A 68 13.05 -9.54 0.60
CA SER A 68 12.76 -8.86 1.87
C SER A 68 12.96 -7.34 1.78
N ARG A 69 14.00 -6.86 1.09
CA ARG A 69 14.21 -5.43 0.86
C ARG A 69 13.13 -4.82 -0.03
N MET A 70 12.78 -5.50 -1.14
CA MET A 70 11.72 -5.06 -2.04
C MET A 70 10.38 -4.96 -1.30
N ARG A 71 10.02 -6.00 -0.53
CA ARG A 71 8.81 -5.98 0.28
C ARG A 71 8.79 -4.79 1.24
N SER A 72 9.86 -4.60 2.03
CA SER A 72 9.95 -3.48 2.98
C SER A 72 9.80 -2.11 2.32
N ALA A 73 10.27 -1.95 1.08
CA ALA A 73 10.09 -0.71 0.33
C ALA A 73 8.62 -0.45 -0.08
N LEU A 74 7.83 -1.50 -0.27
CA LEU A 74 6.45 -1.41 -0.72
C LEU A 74 5.45 -1.29 0.44
N VAL A 75 5.70 -1.98 1.57
CA VAL A 75 4.74 -2.07 2.69
C VAL A 75 5.06 -1.11 3.85
N ASN A 76 6.00 -0.18 3.69
CA ASN A 76 6.29 0.77 4.76
C ASN A 76 5.24 1.89 4.83
N LYS A 77 5.14 2.50 6.02
CA LYS A 77 4.21 3.59 6.32
C LYS A 77 4.20 4.71 5.28
N ASN A 78 5.39 5.17 4.84
CA ASN A 78 5.47 6.26 3.88
C ASN A 78 4.93 5.87 2.50
N ALA A 79 5.10 4.59 2.11
CA ALA A 79 4.55 4.07 0.88
C ALA A 79 3.04 4.04 0.91
N LEU A 80 2.46 3.53 2.00
CA LEU A 80 1.01 3.45 2.19
C LEU A 80 0.38 4.82 2.32
N ALA A 81 0.98 5.75 3.07
CA ALA A 81 0.52 7.12 3.16
C ALA A 81 0.52 7.84 1.80
N ALA A 82 1.55 7.62 0.97
CA ALA A 82 1.58 8.16 -0.39
C ALA A 82 0.46 7.58 -1.27
N ALA A 83 0.19 6.27 -1.17
CA ALA A 83 -0.93 5.63 -1.86
C ALA A 83 -2.28 6.19 -1.37
N ALA A 84 -2.46 6.38 -0.06
CA ALA A 84 -3.64 6.98 0.53
C ALA A 84 -3.91 8.38 -0.05
N ARG A 85 -2.87 9.22 -0.16
CA ARG A 85 -2.97 10.57 -0.74
C ARG A 85 -3.36 10.53 -2.21
N SER A 86 -2.77 9.61 -2.99
CA SER A 86 -3.10 9.48 -4.41
C SER A 86 -4.55 9.05 -4.66
N LEU A 87 -5.14 8.34 -3.71
CA LEU A 87 -6.54 7.90 -3.73
C LEU A 87 -7.50 8.91 -3.07
N GLY A 88 -6.99 10.00 -2.46
CA GLY A 88 -7.77 11.00 -1.76
C GLY A 88 -8.41 10.49 -0.46
N ILE A 89 -7.86 9.44 0.18
CA ILE A 89 -8.47 8.77 1.33
C ILE A 89 -8.70 9.73 2.50
N GLY A 90 -7.81 10.70 2.72
CA GLY A 90 -7.91 11.65 3.82
C GLY A 90 -9.23 12.44 3.87
N GLU A 91 -9.88 12.67 2.71
CA GLU A 91 -11.16 13.38 2.60
C GLU A 91 -12.34 12.56 3.14
N TYR A 92 -12.17 11.26 3.27
CA TYR A 92 -13.23 10.32 3.69
C TYR A 92 -13.08 9.86 5.14
N LEU A 93 -11.93 10.15 5.78
CA LEU A 93 -11.65 9.76 7.16
C LEU A 93 -12.69 10.32 8.14
N GLN A 94 -13.08 9.49 9.07
CA GLN A 94 -13.87 9.87 10.23
C GLN A 94 -12.94 9.98 11.44
N LEU A 95 -12.72 11.21 11.85
CA LEU A 95 -11.83 11.58 12.94
C LEU A 95 -12.62 12.28 14.05
N GLY A 96 -12.21 12.06 15.28
CA GLY A 96 -12.67 12.90 16.39
C GLY A 96 -12.22 14.35 16.21
N THR A 97 -12.94 15.30 16.80
CA THR A 97 -12.71 16.75 16.61
C THR A 97 -11.26 17.17 16.91
N GLY A 98 -10.64 16.60 17.97
CA GLY A 98 -9.25 16.89 18.33
C GLY A 98 -8.26 16.45 17.27
N GLU A 99 -8.44 15.21 16.76
CA GLU A 99 -7.57 14.63 15.73
C GLU A 99 -7.73 15.37 14.38
N ALA A 100 -8.97 15.68 14.01
CA ALA A 100 -9.24 16.45 12.80
C ALA A 100 -8.58 17.85 12.84
N ASN A 101 -8.69 18.56 13.97
CA ASN A 101 -8.10 19.89 14.16
C ASN A 101 -6.56 19.87 14.18
N SER A 102 -5.95 18.74 14.54
CA SER A 102 -4.49 18.57 14.55
C SER A 102 -3.90 18.08 13.22
N GLY A 103 -4.69 18.08 12.15
CA GLY A 103 -4.24 17.64 10.81
C GLY A 103 -4.22 16.13 10.62
N GLY A 104 -5.00 15.39 11.41
CA GLY A 104 -5.04 13.92 11.34
C GLY A 104 -5.42 13.36 9.98
N SER A 105 -6.20 14.10 9.18
CA SER A 105 -6.60 13.69 7.83
C SER A 105 -5.44 13.58 6.82
N ASP A 106 -4.28 14.17 7.12
CA ASP A 106 -3.07 14.08 6.29
C ASP A 106 -1.87 13.50 7.07
N ARG A 107 -2.10 12.89 8.23
CA ARG A 107 -1.06 12.28 9.04
C ARG A 107 -0.67 10.90 8.47
N ASP A 108 0.62 10.69 8.20
CA ASP A 108 1.14 9.47 7.58
C ASP A 108 0.70 8.18 8.27
N SER A 109 0.71 8.14 9.62
CA SER A 109 0.28 6.94 10.35
C SER A 109 -1.19 6.64 10.09
N ILE A 110 -2.09 7.62 10.26
CA ILE A 110 -3.54 7.45 10.08
C ILE A 110 -3.88 7.04 8.64
N LEU A 111 -3.18 7.65 7.66
CA LEU A 111 -3.37 7.32 6.25
C LEU A 111 -2.92 5.89 5.94
N ALA A 112 -1.76 5.46 6.46
CA ALA A 112 -1.24 4.11 6.27
C ALA A 112 -2.16 3.06 6.91
N ASP A 113 -2.50 3.25 8.19
CA ASP A 113 -3.37 2.36 8.96
C ASP A 113 -4.75 2.22 8.27
N THR A 114 -5.26 3.31 7.68
CA THR A 114 -6.52 3.29 6.92
C THR A 114 -6.40 2.50 5.61
N VAL A 115 -5.27 2.57 4.91
CA VAL A 115 -5.05 1.73 3.70
C VAL A 115 -5.04 0.25 4.08
N GLU A 116 -4.37 -0.12 5.15
CA GLU A 116 -4.38 -1.49 5.65
C GLU A 116 -5.81 -1.92 6.04
N ALA A 117 -6.54 -1.07 6.74
CA ALA A 117 -7.95 -1.34 7.08
C ALA A 117 -8.83 -1.53 5.83
N LEU A 118 -8.62 -0.73 4.77
CA LEU A 118 -9.34 -0.89 3.50
C LEU A 118 -8.97 -2.19 2.77
N ILE A 119 -7.71 -2.63 2.83
CA ILE A 119 -7.27 -3.94 2.31
C ILE A 119 -8.07 -5.06 2.98
N ALA A 120 -8.18 -5.03 4.31
CA ALA A 120 -8.97 -6.01 5.05
C ALA A 120 -10.47 -5.92 4.73
N ALA A 121 -11.02 -4.72 4.62
CA ALA A 121 -12.42 -4.51 4.28
C ALA A 121 -12.76 -5.09 2.90
N ILE A 122 -11.90 -4.86 1.89
CA ILE A 122 -12.04 -5.43 0.54
C ILE A 122 -11.93 -6.96 0.59
N TYR A 123 -11.00 -7.50 1.38
CA TYR A 123 -10.87 -8.94 1.56
C TYR A 123 -12.13 -9.57 2.14
N LEU A 124 -12.69 -8.97 3.18
CA LEU A 124 -13.91 -9.50 3.85
C LEU A 124 -15.16 -9.40 2.97
N ASP A 125 -15.21 -8.42 2.08
CA ASP A 125 -16.34 -8.18 1.18
C ASP A 125 -16.22 -8.98 -0.13
N GLY A 126 -15.05 -9.03 -0.75
CA GLY A 126 -14.83 -9.55 -2.11
C GLY A 126 -13.82 -10.69 -2.22
N GLY A 127 -13.22 -11.11 -1.10
CA GLY A 127 -12.26 -12.21 -1.07
C GLY A 127 -10.85 -11.84 -1.53
N ILE A 128 -10.00 -12.86 -1.64
CA ILE A 128 -8.57 -12.66 -1.86
C ILE A 128 -8.24 -12.07 -3.25
N ASP A 129 -8.99 -12.41 -4.28
CA ASP A 129 -8.72 -11.93 -5.64
C ASP A 129 -8.97 -10.42 -5.76
N ALA A 130 -10.06 -9.92 -5.18
CA ALA A 130 -10.35 -8.50 -5.11
C ALA A 130 -9.29 -7.74 -4.30
N CYS A 131 -8.90 -8.30 -3.16
CA CYS A 131 -7.86 -7.78 -2.29
C CYS A 131 -6.51 -7.70 -3.02
N THR A 132 -6.10 -8.77 -3.71
CA THR A 132 -4.87 -8.82 -4.50
C THR A 132 -4.86 -7.75 -5.59
N THR A 133 -5.96 -7.60 -6.32
CA THR A 133 -6.12 -6.57 -7.35
C THR A 133 -5.90 -5.17 -6.78
N PHE A 134 -6.49 -4.88 -5.62
CA PHE A 134 -6.32 -3.58 -4.96
C PHE A 134 -4.89 -3.35 -4.47
N VAL A 135 -4.26 -4.34 -3.82
CA VAL A 135 -2.88 -4.25 -3.33
C VAL A 135 -1.90 -4.02 -4.47
N ILE A 136 -2.03 -4.74 -5.59
CA ILE A 136 -1.19 -4.53 -6.78
C ILE A 136 -1.37 -3.11 -7.29
N LYS A 137 -2.60 -2.63 -7.47
CA LYS A 137 -2.91 -1.28 -7.94
C LYS A 137 -2.20 -0.19 -7.13
N ILE A 138 -2.25 -0.25 -5.80
CA ILE A 138 -1.62 0.77 -4.94
C ILE A 138 -0.09 0.67 -4.91
N SER A 139 0.46 -0.47 -5.31
CA SER A 139 1.91 -0.73 -5.36
C SER A 139 2.53 -0.44 -6.73
N GLU A 140 1.73 -0.35 -7.80
CA GLU A 140 2.20 -0.25 -9.21
C GLU A 140 3.17 0.90 -9.45
N SER A 141 2.91 2.08 -8.90
CA SER A 141 3.78 3.25 -9.08
C SER A 141 5.19 3.04 -8.56
N LYS A 142 5.37 2.19 -7.54
CA LYS A 142 6.67 1.84 -6.95
C LYS A 142 7.28 0.59 -7.58
N LEU A 143 6.47 -0.41 -7.92
CA LEU A 143 6.94 -1.60 -8.66
C LEU A 143 7.57 -1.20 -10.00
N ALA A 144 6.97 -0.25 -10.73
CA ALA A 144 7.52 0.27 -11.98
C ALA A 144 8.84 1.05 -11.79
N ILE A 145 9.00 1.76 -10.67
CA ILE A 145 10.23 2.51 -10.35
C ILE A 145 11.35 1.56 -9.95
N ASP A 146 11.06 0.51 -9.19
CA ASP A 146 12.06 -0.46 -8.72
C ASP A 146 12.58 -1.35 -9.85
N THR A 147 11.74 -1.75 -10.81
CA THR A 147 12.20 -2.47 -12.01
C THR A 147 13.14 -1.61 -12.84
N ALA A 148 12.81 -0.34 -13.08
CA ALA A 148 13.68 0.60 -13.81
C ALA A 148 14.98 0.92 -13.05
N THR A 149 14.96 0.92 -11.73
CA THR A 149 16.13 1.18 -10.87
C THR A 149 17.01 -0.06 -10.74
N THR A 150 16.43 -1.24 -10.73
CA THR A 150 17.14 -2.53 -10.69
C THR A 150 17.87 -2.75 -12.02
N GLU A 151 17.23 -2.49 -13.16
CA GLU A 151 17.89 -2.55 -14.48
C GLU A 151 19.05 -1.54 -14.60
N ARG A 152 18.91 -0.31 -14.05
CA ARG A 152 19.97 0.68 -14.02
C ARG A 152 21.13 0.31 -13.09
N LYS A 153 20.85 -0.27 -11.92
CA LYS A 153 21.88 -0.75 -10.98
C LYS A 153 22.62 -1.94 -11.58
N ASP A 154 21.91 -2.87 -12.19
CA ASP A 154 22.49 -4.04 -12.83
C ASP A 154 23.41 -3.63 -14.00
N ALA A 155 22.97 -2.70 -14.85
CA ALA A 155 23.77 -2.16 -15.93
C ALA A 155 25.03 -1.42 -15.44
N LYS A 156 24.91 -0.63 -14.34
CA LYS A 156 26.04 0.06 -13.73
C LYS A 156 27.03 -0.89 -13.07
N THR A 157 26.55 -1.90 -12.38
CA THR A 157 27.36 -2.94 -11.72
C THR A 157 28.10 -3.77 -12.76
N ARG A 158 27.42 -4.22 -13.81
CA ARG A 158 28.02 -4.96 -14.93
C ARG A 158 29.07 -4.13 -15.67
N LEU A 159 28.83 -2.83 -15.87
CA LEU A 159 29.82 -1.94 -16.48
C LEU A 159 31.04 -1.76 -15.55
N GLN A 160 30.84 -1.63 -14.23
CA GLN A 160 31.93 -1.55 -13.27
C GLN A 160 32.76 -2.84 -13.23
N GLU A 161 32.12 -4.01 -13.18
CA GLU A 161 32.79 -5.31 -13.22
C GLU A 161 33.58 -5.50 -14.53
N PHE A 162 33.03 -5.11 -15.67
CA PHE A 162 33.68 -5.16 -16.96
C PHE A 162 34.91 -4.25 -17.01
N LEU A 163 34.83 -3.02 -16.48
CA LEU A 163 35.97 -2.08 -16.44
C LEU A 163 37.05 -2.53 -15.46
N GLN A 164 36.68 -3.11 -14.31
CA GLN A 164 37.62 -3.70 -13.36
C GLN A 164 38.34 -4.92 -13.94
N ALA A 165 37.64 -5.77 -14.69
CA ALA A 165 38.24 -6.90 -15.38
C ALA A 165 39.26 -6.48 -16.47
N GLN A 166 39.13 -5.26 -16.98
CA GLN A 166 40.11 -4.67 -17.94
C GLN A 166 41.22 -3.83 -17.27
N GLY A 167 41.33 -3.87 -15.93
CA GLY A 167 42.38 -3.18 -15.19
C GLY A 167 42.28 -1.65 -15.20
N LYS A 168 41.12 -1.10 -15.52
CA LYS A 168 40.84 0.35 -15.44
C LYS A 168 40.21 0.68 -14.12
N ASN A 169 41.01 1.24 -13.18
CA ASN A 169 40.45 1.87 -11.97
C ASN A 169 39.82 3.21 -12.36
N LEU A 170 38.55 3.39 -11.95
CA LEU A 170 37.85 4.68 -11.92
C LEU A 170 38.04 5.33 -10.57
#